data_8e8525dcda622bbe1e29798b690bd016
#
_entry.id   8e8525dcda622bbe1e29798b690bd016
#
_cell.length_a   1.000
_cell.length_b   1.000
_cell.length_c   1.000
_cell.angle_alpha   90.00
_cell.angle_beta   90.00
_cell.angle_gamma   90.00
#
_symmetry.space_group_name_H-M   'P 1'
#
loop_
_entity.id
_entity.type
_entity.pdbx_description
1 polymer ?
#
loop_
_entity_poly.entity_id
_entity_poly.type
_entity_poly.pdbx_seq_one_letter_code
_entity_poly.pdbx_strand_id
1 'polypeptide(L)'
;MKPESPYVTGVAKGEDGAILVDEHMETSIKGVYAAGDIIGGKCFTPAARLQGFAAADAILGHPRKIDLSQIPFSVVLGLDYTVCPAKENGDVKTLPNIAGPGSYWHVLDGTVGHMQLETSSSGDILGFASSGPSTSLVGTYLGYLVRKGVTVHEFSPMMEVHPNSDGLYSMIRFSGE
;
A
#
# COMPACT_ATOMS: atom_id res chain seq x y z
N MET A 1 10.18 17.29 -1.03
CA MET A 1 10.13 18.34 0.04
C MET A 1 11.20 17.96 1.03
N LYS A 2 12.09 18.87 1.41
CA LYS A 2 13.08 18.58 2.45
C LYS A 2 12.38 18.69 3.81
N PRO A 3 12.47 17.69 4.69
CA PRO A 3 11.91 17.78 6.03
C PRO A 3 12.78 18.73 6.84
N GLU A 4 12.29 19.92 7.08
CA GLU A 4 12.96 20.91 7.93
C GLU A 4 12.09 21.19 9.15
N SER A 5 12.62 20.94 10.34
CA SER A 5 12.03 21.41 11.58
C SER A 5 13.00 22.36 12.29
N PRO A 6 12.68 23.65 12.35
CA PRO A 6 13.51 24.63 13.07
C PRO A 6 13.47 24.41 14.59
N TYR A 7 12.53 23.64 15.09
CA TYR A 7 12.30 23.45 16.53
C TYR A 7 13.02 22.23 17.11
N VAL A 8 13.60 21.35 16.26
CA VAL A 8 14.29 20.16 16.72
C VAL A 8 15.79 20.34 16.51
N THR A 9 16.48 20.71 17.56
CA THR A 9 17.94 20.88 17.61
C THR A 9 18.58 19.72 18.37
N GLY A 10 19.79 19.32 17.96
CA GLY A 10 20.59 18.32 18.67
C GLY A 10 20.36 16.85 18.24
N VAL A 11 19.34 16.54 17.43
CA VAL A 11 19.18 15.21 16.85
C VAL A 11 20.04 15.02 15.60
N ALA A 12 20.54 13.82 15.38
CA ALA A 12 21.26 13.48 14.15
C ALA A 12 20.34 13.55 12.93
N LYS A 13 20.86 14.09 11.83
CA LYS A 13 20.16 14.25 10.56
C LYS A 13 20.95 13.63 9.42
N GLY A 14 20.25 13.08 8.44
CA GLY A 14 20.83 12.64 7.17
C GLY A 14 21.22 13.82 6.27
N GLU A 15 21.86 13.51 5.16
CA GLU A 15 22.31 14.52 4.15
C GLU A 15 21.13 15.28 3.52
N ASP A 16 19.96 14.66 3.48
CA ASP A 16 18.69 15.23 3.01
C ASP A 16 17.97 16.11 4.05
N GLY A 17 18.52 16.19 5.30
CA GLY A 17 17.95 16.91 6.42
C GLY A 17 16.91 16.13 7.22
N ALA A 18 16.60 14.88 6.84
CA ALA A 18 15.70 14.01 7.60
C ALA A 18 16.29 13.63 8.95
N ILE A 19 15.45 13.51 9.97
CA ILE A 19 15.87 13.03 11.29
C ILE A 19 16.17 11.52 11.18
N LEU A 20 17.37 11.13 11.63
CA LEU A 20 17.75 9.71 11.68
C LEU A 20 17.11 9.06 12.90
N VAL A 21 16.49 7.91 12.67
CA VAL A 21 15.84 7.09 13.69
C VAL A 21 16.30 5.63 13.56
N ASP A 22 16.22 4.89 14.63
CA ASP A 22 16.39 3.44 14.63
C ASP A 22 15.13 2.69 14.16
N GLU A 23 15.15 1.37 14.23
CA GLU A 23 14.03 0.50 13.82
C GLU A 23 12.77 0.65 14.69
N HIS A 24 12.87 1.35 15.82
CA HIS A 24 11.80 1.64 16.77
C HIS A 24 11.38 3.10 16.78
N MET A 25 11.88 3.90 15.84
CA MET A 25 11.61 5.33 15.68
C MET A 25 12.27 6.22 16.74
N GLU A 26 13.22 5.69 17.53
CA GLU A 26 14.00 6.51 18.47
C GLU A 26 15.11 7.26 17.73
N THR A 27 15.27 8.53 18.06
CA THR A 27 16.32 9.41 17.49
C THR A 27 17.67 9.17 18.15
N SER A 28 18.69 9.91 17.75
CA SER A 28 19.99 9.92 18.42
C SER A 28 19.94 10.40 19.88
N ILE A 29 18.84 10.98 20.31
CA ILE A 29 18.62 11.41 21.69
C ILE A 29 17.66 10.43 22.35
N LYS A 30 18.13 9.73 23.39
CA LYS A 30 17.35 8.73 24.12
C LYS A 30 16.05 9.31 24.66
N GLY A 31 14.93 8.59 24.42
CA GLY A 31 13.59 9.00 24.83
C GLY A 31 12.94 10.01 23.89
N VAL A 32 13.61 10.39 22.80
CA VAL A 32 13.07 11.28 21.76
C VAL A 32 12.80 10.48 20.50
N TYR A 33 11.57 10.50 20.03
CA TYR A 33 11.10 9.71 18.88
C TYR A 33 10.67 10.65 17.75
N ALA A 34 10.81 10.18 16.50
CA ALA A 34 10.35 10.90 15.32
C ALA A 34 9.64 9.95 14.35
N ALA A 35 8.57 10.44 13.70
CA ALA A 35 7.77 9.68 12.75
C ALA A 35 7.18 10.59 11.67
N GLY A 36 6.81 10.01 10.54
CA GLY A 36 6.23 10.72 9.40
C GLY A 36 7.27 11.41 8.53
N ASP A 37 6.86 12.42 7.81
CA ASP A 37 7.66 13.06 6.76
C ASP A 37 9.00 13.61 7.26
N ILE A 38 9.10 13.90 8.54
CA ILE A 38 10.32 14.48 9.15
C ILE A 38 11.50 13.48 9.18
N ILE A 39 11.22 12.19 9.14
CA ILE A 39 12.26 11.14 9.04
C ILE A 39 12.59 10.76 7.59
N GLY A 40 11.98 11.45 6.61
CA GLY A 40 12.20 11.21 5.19
C GLY A 40 11.60 9.90 4.68
N GLY A 41 12.10 9.44 3.53
CA GLY A 41 11.64 8.20 2.91
C GLY A 41 10.26 8.30 2.27
N LYS A 42 9.38 7.35 2.56
CA LYS A 42 8.03 7.31 2.00
C LYS A 42 7.09 8.25 2.79
N CYS A 43 6.90 9.45 2.27
CA CYS A 43 6.02 10.48 2.85
C CYS A 43 4.53 10.16 2.57
N PHE A 44 4.05 9.02 3.08
CA PHE A 44 2.66 8.58 2.95
C PHE A 44 1.99 8.52 4.32
N THR A 45 0.74 8.97 4.40
CA THR A 45 -0.07 8.91 5.63
C THR A 45 -0.10 7.53 6.28
N PRO A 46 -0.27 6.41 5.54
CA PRO A 46 -0.20 5.07 6.15
C PRO A 46 1.17 4.76 6.77
N ALA A 47 2.27 5.19 6.13
CA ALA A 47 3.62 5.03 6.67
C ALA A 47 3.78 5.80 7.97
N ALA A 48 3.43 7.09 7.96
CA ALA A 48 3.50 7.95 9.14
C ALA A 48 2.72 7.39 10.33
N ARG A 49 1.53 6.83 10.05
CA ARG A 49 0.68 6.20 11.08
C ARG A 49 1.33 4.95 11.68
N LEU A 50 1.90 4.07 10.86
CA LEU A 50 2.61 2.87 11.33
C LEU A 50 3.85 3.23 12.13
N GLN A 51 4.60 4.24 11.70
CA GLN A 51 5.76 4.76 12.42
C GLN A 51 5.36 5.35 13.78
N GLY A 52 4.27 6.11 13.83
CA GLY A 52 3.73 6.64 15.09
C GLY A 52 3.32 5.53 16.07
N PHE A 53 2.69 4.46 15.59
CA PHE A 53 2.38 3.30 16.43
C PHE A 53 3.65 2.58 16.91
N ALA A 54 4.67 2.43 16.05
CA ALA A 54 5.93 1.81 16.46
C ALA A 54 6.64 2.63 17.54
N ALA A 55 6.66 3.96 17.40
CA ALA A 55 7.18 4.87 18.41
C ALA A 55 6.42 4.75 19.73
N ALA A 56 5.09 4.74 19.69
CA ALA A 56 4.25 4.59 20.88
C ALA A 56 4.49 3.26 21.59
N ASP A 57 4.58 2.16 20.84
CA ASP A 57 4.86 0.84 21.40
C ASP A 57 6.25 0.79 22.05
N ALA A 58 7.26 1.42 21.42
CA ALA A 58 8.60 1.51 21.98
C ALA A 58 8.61 2.31 23.31
N ILE A 59 7.90 3.43 23.36
CA ILE A 59 7.73 4.24 24.58
C ILE A 59 7.07 3.42 25.71
N LEU A 60 6.12 2.56 25.36
CA LEU A 60 5.42 1.69 26.30
C LEU A 60 6.22 0.43 26.69
N GLY A 61 7.43 0.23 26.18
CA GLY A 61 8.28 -0.92 26.47
C GLY A 61 7.94 -2.18 25.68
N HIS A 62 7.16 -2.07 24.62
CA HIS A 62 6.76 -3.16 23.71
C HIS A 62 7.22 -2.90 22.27
N PRO A 63 8.53 -2.68 22.03
CA PRO A 63 9.02 -2.29 20.71
C PRO A 63 8.69 -3.35 19.66
N ARG A 64 8.22 -2.90 18.49
CA ARG A 64 7.96 -3.76 17.33
C ARG A 64 8.64 -3.21 16.08
N LYS A 65 9.04 -4.13 15.21
CA LYS A 65 9.48 -3.78 13.87
C LYS A 65 8.28 -3.54 12.96
N ILE A 66 8.41 -2.54 12.10
CA ILE A 66 7.42 -2.26 11.06
C ILE A 66 8.02 -2.51 9.67
N ASP A 67 7.21 -3.07 8.79
CA ASP A 67 7.56 -3.26 7.40
C ASP A 67 6.84 -2.19 6.55
N LEU A 68 7.61 -1.31 5.94
CA LEU A 68 7.14 -0.24 5.07
C LEU A 68 7.32 -0.55 3.58
N SER A 69 7.70 -1.78 3.21
CA SER A 69 8.01 -2.15 1.83
C SER A 69 6.80 -2.13 0.90
N GLN A 70 5.66 -2.63 1.36
CA GLN A 70 4.43 -2.82 0.59
C GLN A 70 3.28 -1.97 1.13
N ILE A 71 3.47 -0.66 1.17
CA ILE A 71 2.41 0.26 1.55
C ILE A 71 1.60 0.61 0.31
N PRO A 72 0.30 0.27 0.26
CA PRO A 72 -0.55 0.73 -0.82
C PRO A 72 -0.75 2.24 -0.71
N PHE A 73 -0.75 2.90 -1.85
CA PHE A 73 -1.03 4.32 -1.95
C PHE A 73 -1.94 4.61 -3.13
N SER A 74 -2.67 5.71 -3.06
CA SER A 74 -3.57 6.15 -4.12
C SER A 74 -3.39 7.64 -4.41
N VAL A 75 -3.56 7.98 -5.68
CA VAL A 75 -3.66 9.37 -6.16
C VAL A 75 -5.02 9.53 -6.81
N VAL A 76 -5.77 10.56 -6.41
CA VAL A 76 -7.11 10.86 -6.93
C VAL A 76 -7.01 12.06 -7.85
N LEU A 77 -7.21 11.84 -9.16
CA LEU A 77 -7.14 12.86 -10.22
C LEU A 77 -8.40 12.81 -11.12
N GLY A 78 -9.58 12.69 -10.50
CA GLY A 78 -10.83 12.43 -11.21
C GLY A 78 -11.15 10.95 -11.33
N LEU A 79 -10.14 10.11 -11.55
CA LEU A 79 -10.14 8.68 -11.29
C LEU A 79 -9.12 8.37 -10.18
N ASP A 80 -9.35 7.30 -9.45
CA ASP A 80 -8.38 6.80 -8.50
C ASP A 80 -7.29 5.99 -9.23
N TYR A 81 -6.05 6.23 -8.85
CA TYR A 81 -4.89 5.44 -9.25
C TYR A 81 -4.28 4.83 -8.01
N THR A 82 -4.34 3.52 -7.87
CA THR A 82 -3.90 2.83 -6.66
C THR A 82 -2.80 1.83 -7.00
N VAL A 83 -1.74 1.84 -6.22
CA VAL A 83 -0.59 0.95 -6.38
C VAL A 83 -0.22 0.35 -5.04
N CYS A 84 0.06 -0.94 -5.03
CA CYS A 84 0.80 -1.63 -3.99
C CYS A 84 2.05 -2.24 -4.63
N PRO A 85 3.25 -1.70 -4.37
CA PRO A 85 4.47 -2.19 -5.01
C PRO A 85 4.80 -3.60 -4.54
N ALA A 86 5.27 -4.43 -5.46
CA ALA A 86 5.81 -5.75 -5.13
C ALA A 86 7.16 -5.63 -4.42
N LYS A 87 7.51 -6.62 -3.59
CA LYS A 87 8.84 -6.73 -2.95
C LYS A 87 9.90 -7.30 -3.90
N GLU A 88 9.47 -8.11 -4.84
CA GLU A 88 10.30 -8.81 -5.81
C GLU A 88 9.58 -8.82 -7.17
N ASN A 89 10.31 -9.09 -8.24
CA ASN A 89 9.72 -9.18 -9.57
C ASN A 89 8.93 -10.47 -9.71
N GLY A 90 7.71 -10.37 -10.21
CA GLY A 90 6.82 -11.47 -10.51
C GLY A 90 6.29 -11.39 -11.95
N ASP A 91 5.38 -12.29 -12.27
CA ASP A 91 4.64 -12.26 -13.53
C ASP A 91 3.51 -11.23 -13.44
N VAL A 92 3.54 -10.26 -14.35
CA VAL A 92 2.52 -9.21 -14.42
C VAL A 92 1.41 -9.63 -15.37
N LYS A 93 0.20 -9.77 -14.85
CA LYS A 93 -1.02 -10.04 -15.63
C LYS A 93 -1.88 -8.79 -15.71
N THR A 94 -2.31 -8.44 -16.91
CA THR A 94 -3.35 -7.41 -17.09
C THR A 94 -4.70 -8.09 -16.97
N LEU A 95 -5.52 -7.58 -16.07
CA LEU A 95 -6.81 -8.16 -15.72
C LEU A 95 -7.96 -7.33 -16.28
N PRO A 96 -9.16 -7.93 -16.45
CA PRO A 96 -10.36 -7.18 -16.74
C PRO A 96 -10.60 -6.09 -15.73
N ASN A 97 -11.18 -4.99 -16.19
CA ASN A 97 -11.41 -3.82 -15.36
C ASN A 97 -12.37 -4.05 -14.20
N ILE A 98 -12.12 -3.35 -13.10
CA ILE A 98 -13.06 -3.26 -11.98
C ILE A 98 -14.35 -2.53 -12.38
N ALA A 99 -14.27 -1.64 -13.37
CA ALA A 99 -15.41 -0.90 -13.91
C ALA A 99 -15.30 -0.75 -15.42
N GLY A 100 -16.41 -0.89 -16.16
CA GLY A 100 -16.48 -0.72 -17.58
C GLY A 100 -17.22 -1.84 -18.32
N PRO A 101 -17.03 -2.00 -19.64
CA PRO A 101 -17.69 -3.05 -20.41
C PRO A 101 -17.42 -4.44 -19.81
N GLY A 102 -18.49 -5.16 -19.49
CA GLY A 102 -18.39 -6.46 -18.83
C GLY A 102 -18.36 -6.44 -17.30
N SER A 103 -18.29 -5.27 -16.67
CA SER A 103 -18.50 -5.10 -15.23
C SER A 103 -19.85 -4.45 -14.94
N TYR A 104 -20.34 -4.59 -13.72
CA TYR A 104 -21.62 -4.01 -13.32
C TYR A 104 -21.60 -2.46 -13.31
N TRP A 105 -20.46 -1.87 -13.07
CA TRP A 105 -20.29 -0.42 -13.02
C TRP A 105 -19.95 0.15 -14.39
N HIS A 106 -20.92 0.87 -14.97
CA HIS A 106 -20.66 1.67 -16.16
C HIS A 106 -20.12 3.04 -15.73
N VAL A 107 -18.95 3.38 -16.23
CA VAL A 107 -18.47 4.76 -16.21
C VAL A 107 -19.10 5.48 -17.39
N LEU A 108 -19.66 6.66 -17.17
CA LEU A 108 -20.45 7.43 -18.16
C LEU A 108 -19.71 7.62 -19.51
N ASP A 109 -18.40 7.64 -19.51
CA ASP A 109 -17.57 7.90 -20.69
C ASP A 109 -17.04 6.63 -21.36
N GLY A 110 -17.47 5.44 -20.94
CA GLY A 110 -16.86 4.18 -21.40
C GLY A 110 -15.38 4.08 -21.07
N THR A 111 -14.84 5.05 -20.37
CA THR A 111 -13.45 5.06 -19.92
C THR A 111 -13.32 4.13 -18.73
N VAL A 112 -12.58 3.10 -18.96
CA VAL A 112 -12.51 1.99 -18.07
C VAL A 112 -11.14 2.00 -17.44
N GLY A 113 -11.08 1.80 -16.15
CA GLY A 113 -9.83 1.63 -15.46
C GLY A 113 -9.03 0.44 -16.00
N HIS A 114 -7.81 0.35 -15.61
CA HIS A 114 -6.91 -0.76 -15.87
C HIS A 114 -6.51 -1.40 -14.56
N MET A 115 -6.25 -2.70 -14.62
CA MET A 115 -5.72 -3.42 -13.48
C MET A 115 -4.60 -4.34 -13.90
N GLN A 116 -3.54 -4.33 -13.13
CA GLN A 116 -2.43 -5.27 -13.23
C GLN A 116 -2.22 -5.92 -11.89
N LEU A 117 -2.04 -7.22 -11.90
CA LEU A 117 -1.68 -8.03 -10.75
C LEU A 117 -0.30 -8.62 -10.98
N GLU A 118 0.56 -8.56 -10.00
CA GLU A 118 1.87 -9.17 -10.01
C GLU A 118 1.87 -10.38 -9.09
N THR A 119 2.23 -11.55 -9.62
CA THR A 119 2.20 -12.81 -8.89
C THR A 119 3.53 -13.55 -9.01
N SER A 120 3.88 -14.32 -7.97
CA SER A 120 4.99 -15.28 -8.03
C SER A 120 4.61 -16.51 -8.87
N SER A 121 5.59 -17.34 -9.19
CA SER A 121 5.38 -18.64 -9.83
C SER A 121 4.57 -19.61 -8.96
N SER A 122 4.52 -19.42 -7.66
CA SER A 122 3.69 -20.17 -6.70
C SER A 122 2.27 -19.59 -6.55
N GLY A 123 2.00 -18.45 -7.19
CA GLY A 123 0.69 -17.80 -7.14
C GLY A 123 0.53 -16.80 -5.99
N ASP A 124 1.62 -16.45 -5.26
CA ASP A 124 1.54 -15.42 -4.23
C ASP A 124 1.23 -14.07 -4.86
N ILE A 125 0.31 -13.32 -4.30
CA ILE A 125 0.00 -11.96 -4.74
C ILE A 125 1.10 -11.03 -4.23
N LEU A 126 1.98 -10.59 -5.12
CA LEU A 126 3.14 -9.76 -4.79
C LEU A 126 2.82 -8.27 -4.76
N GLY A 127 1.98 -7.81 -5.69
CA GLY A 127 1.64 -6.41 -5.82
C GLY A 127 0.53 -6.20 -6.84
N PHE A 128 0.08 -4.95 -6.98
CA PHE A 128 -0.92 -4.57 -7.98
C PHE A 128 -0.83 -3.08 -8.32
N ALA A 129 -1.33 -2.75 -9.51
CA ALA A 129 -1.60 -1.39 -9.93
C ALA A 129 -2.99 -1.32 -10.57
N SER A 130 -3.79 -0.32 -10.21
CA SER A 130 -5.14 -0.17 -10.76
C SER A 130 -5.51 1.29 -10.94
N SER A 131 -6.35 1.55 -11.94
CA SER A 131 -7.00 2.85 -12.14
C SER A 131 -8.48 2.63 -12.37
N GLY A 132 -9.32 3.52 -11.86
CA GLY A 132 -10.77 3.45 -12.04
C GLY A 132 -11.53 3.96 -10.82
N PRO A 133 -12.87 4.01 -10.88
CA PRO A 133 -13.69 4.39 -9.74
C PRO A 133 -13.47 3.44 -8.56
N SER A 134 -13.29 4.01 -7.37
CA SER A 134 -13.18 3.26 -6.11
C SER A 134 -12.01 2.27 -6.01
N THR A 135 -10.99 2.38 -6.87
CA THR A 135 -9.81 1.49 -6.79
C THR A 135 -9.07 1.65 -5.48
N SER A 136 -9.13 2.82 -4.85
CA SER A 136 -8.54 3.08 -3.53
C SER A 136 -9.16 2.21 -2.43
N LEU A 137 -10.46 1.97 -2.47
CA LEU A 137 -11.15 1.10 -1.52
C LEU A 137 -10.75 -0.37 -1.72
N VAL A 138 -10.84 -0.84 -2.96
CA VAL A 138 -10.42 -2.21 -3.33
C VAL A 138 -8.94 -2.40 -3.05
N GLY A 139 -8.12 -1.41 -3.39
CA GLY A 139 -6.68 -1.42 -3.16
C GLY A 139 -6.27 -1.50 -1.70
N THR A 140 -7.07 -0.94 -0.79
CA THR A 140 -6.83 -1.10 0.65
C THR A 140 -6.96 -2.56 1.07
N TYR A 141 -7.98 -3.25 0.59
CA TYR A 141 -8.20 -4.66 0.87
C TYR A 141 -7.12 -5.55 0.22
N LEU A 142 -6.84 -5.33 -1.07
CA LEU A 142 -5.78 -6.05 -1.78
C LEU A 142 -4.41 -5.84 -1.14
N GLY A 143 -4.08 -4.62 -0.75
CA GLY A 143 -2.84 -4.33 -0.04
C GLY A 143 -2.70 -5.10 1.27
N TYR A 144 -3.81 -5.34 1.96
CA TYR A 144 -3.83 -6.21 3.13
C TYR A 144 -3.53 -7.67 2.77
N LEU A 145 -4.12 -8.20 1.68
CA LEU A 145 -3.87 -9.57 1.21
C LEU A 145 -2.41 -9.76 0.78
N VAL A 146 -1.85 -8.80 0.03
CA VAL A 146 -0.42 -8.78 -0.35
C VAL A 146 0.47 -8.88 0.89
N ARG A 147 0.19 -8.07 1.91
CA ARG A 147 0.97 -8.08 3.16
C ARG A 147 0.79 -9.35 3.99
N LYS A 148 -0.29 -10.08 3.76
CA LYS A 148 -0.55 -11.39 4.39
C LYS A 148 0.08 -12.55 3.63
N GLY A 149 0.60 -12.32 2.42
CA GLY A 149 1.15 -13.36 1.57
C GLY A 149 0.08 -14.35 1.10
N VAL A 150 -1.12 -13.85 0.77
CA VAL A 150 -2.22 -14.68 0.28
C VAL A 150 -1.98 -15.02 -1.18
N THR A 151 -2.19 -16.28 -1.55
CA THR A 151 -2.09 -16.74 -2.93
C THR A 151 -3.40 -16.53 -3.70
N VAL A 152 -3.31 -16.48 -5.03
CA VAL A 152 -4.51 -16.44 -5.90
C VAL A 152 -5.41 -17.66 -5.67
N HIS A 153 -4.84 -18.81 -5.31
CA HIS A 153 -5.59 -20.05 -5.05
C HIS A 153 -6.37 -19.96 -3.73
N GLU A 154 -5.78 -19.42 -2.66
CA GLU A 154 -6.46 -19.18 -1.38
C GLU A 154 -7.57 -18.14 -1.50
N PHE A 155 -7.42 -17.21 -2.43
CA PHE A 155 -8.40 -16.17 -2.67
C PHE A 155 -9.54 -16.64 -3.61
N SER A 156 -9.32 -17.65 -4.45
CA SER A 156 -10.29 -18.16 -5.43
C SER A 156 -11.67 -18.53 -4.84
N PRO A 157 -11.79 -19.13 -3.63
CA PRO A 157 -13.09 -19.43 -3.03
C PRO A 157 -13.75 -18.25 -2.32
N MET A 158 -13.23 -17.03 -2.44
CA MET A 158 -13.86 -15.85 -1.87
C MET A 158 -15.26 -15.63 -2.44
N MET A 159 -16.19 -15.24 -1.56
CA MET A 159 -17.51 -14.77 -1.97
C MET A 159 -17.52 -13.25 -1.94
N GLU A 160 -17.76 -12.65 -3.08
CA GLU A 160 -17.83 -11.21 -3.26
C GLU A 160 -19.19 -10.64 -2.85
N VAL A 161 -19.23 -9.34 -2.62
CA VAL A 161 -20.48 -8.59 -2.48
C VAL A 161 -20.90 -8.11 -3.87
N HIS A 162 -21.88 -8.76 -4.47
CA HIS A 162 -22.48 -8.32 -5.72
C HIS A 162 -23.56 -7.24 -5.43
N PRO A 163 -23.64 -6.16 -6.21
CA PRO A 163 -22.87 -5.82 -7.42
C PRO A 163 -21.61 -4.97 -7.18
N ASN A 164 -21.04 -4.94 -6.03
CA ASN A 164 -20.03 -3.95 -5.65
C ASN A 164 -18.57 -4.43 -5.81
N SER A 165 -18.30 -5.71 -5.67
CA SER A 165 -16.94 -6.27 -5.66
C SER A 165 -16.62 -7.18 -6.85
N ASP A 166 -17.44 -7.13 -7.90
CA ASP A 166 -17.31 -8.01 -9.06
C ASP A 166 -15.94 -7.91 -9.75
N GLY A 167 -15.34 -6.71 -9.74
CA GLY A 167 -14.01 -6.51 -10.27
C GLY A 167 -12.94 -7.30 -9.52
N LEU A 168 -13.08 -7.45 -8.22
CA LEU A 168 -12.17 -8.23 -7.40
C LEU A 168 -12.31 -9.73 -7.71
N TYR A 169 -13.53 -10.23 -7.85
CA TYR A 169 -13.80 -11.59 -8.26
C TYR A 169 -13.21 -11.91 -9.63
N SER A 170 -13.47 -11.05 -10.61
CA SER A 170 -12.92 -11.20 -11.97
C SER A 170 -11.39 -11.26 -11.96
N MET A 171 -10.77 -10.41 -11.16
CA MET A 171 -9.31 -10.39 -10.99
C MET A 171 -8.76 -11.75 -10.57
N ILE A 172 -9.39 -12.39 -9.60
CA ILE A 172 -8.91 -13.64 -9.04
C ILE A 172 -9.14 -14.79 -10.00
N ARG A 173 -10.34 -14.86 -10.56
CA ARG A 173 -10.72 -15.93 -11.47
C ARG A 173 -9.79 -16.00 -12.68
N PHE A 174 -9.42 -14.85 -13.25
CA PHE A 174 -8.56 -14.80 -14.43
C PHE A 174 -7.06 -14.81 -14.10
N SER A 175 -6.67 -14.65 -12.85
CA SER A 175 -5.26 -14.77 -12.46
C SER A 175 -4.83 -16.21 -12.19
N GLY A 176 -5.77 -17.13 -11.94
CA GLY A 176 -5.52 -18.54 -11.69
C GLY A 176 -5.56 -19.45 -12.94
N GLU A 177 -5.90 -18.88 -14.10
CA GLU A 177 -5.84 -19.53 -15.42
C GLU A 177 -4.55 -19.07 -16.12
#